data_c170379a5427738382f54f37d023e7da
#
_entry.id   c170379a5427738382f54f37d023e7da
#
_cell.length_a   1.000
_cell.length_b   1.000
_cell.length_c   1.000
_cell.angle_alpha   90.00
_cell.angle_beta   90.00
_cell.angle_gamma   90.00
#
_symmetry.space_group_name_H-M   'P 1'
#
loop_
_entity.id
_entity.type
_entity.pdbx_description
1 polymer ?
#
loop_
_entity_poly.entity_id
_entity_poly.type
_entity_poly.pdbx_seq_one_letter_code
_entity_poly.pdbx_strand_id
1 'polypeptide(L)'
;MTNFLFPKPPTSKGYSLLLLALRIFFGLMLAMHGINKLANYTELVYSFPDPFGFGSETSLLLVIFGEIGCSVAFIIGILYRLSMIPMIFILGVAFFHIHQGDIAQGELAFLYLAVFVFMFFSGPGKYSVDATIYGYIHRYDTEDEF
;
A
#
# COMPACT_ATOMS: atom_id res chain seq x y z
N MET A 1 9.22 -11.98 14.19
CA MET A 1 8.86 -11.75 12.77
C MET A 1 7.35 -11.76 12.54
N THR A 2 6.62 -12.68 13.17
CA THR A 2 5.15 -12.78 13.08
C THR A 2 4.41 -11.49 13.48
N ASN A 3 4.82 -10.82 14.55
CA ASN A 3 4.19 -9.56 15.02
C ASN A 3 4.37 -8.36 14.07
N PHE A 4 5.34 -8.40 13.15
CA PHE A 4 5.48 -7.38 12.14
C PHE A 4 4.51 -7.59 10.99
N LEU A 5 4.38 -8.83 10.50
CA LEU A 5 3.48 -9.16 9.40
C LEU A 5 2.01 -9.16 9.86
N PHE A 6 1.75 -9.73 11.03
CA PHE A 6 0.40 -9.84 11.61
C PHE A 6 0.36 -9.14 12.97
N PRO A 7 0.25 -7.80 13.00
CA PRO A 7 0.22 -7.04 14.23
C PRO A 7 -1.09 -7.29 15.00
N LYS A 8 -0.99 -7.25 16.34
CA LYS A 8 -2.16 -7.32 17.20
C LYS A 8 -3.18 -6.24 16.80
N PRO A 9 -4.43 -6.60 16.50
CA PRO A 9 -5.44 -5.63 16.12
C PRO A 9 -5.80 -4.71 17.30
N PRO A 10 -6.11 -3.42 17.04
CA PRO A 10 -6.51 -2.49 18.08
C PRO A 10 -7.84 -2.90 18.72
N THR A 11 -8.04 -2.61 20.00
CA THR A 11 -9.25 -2.98 20.75
C THR A 11 -10.48 -2.14 20.36
N SER A 12 -10.28 -0.89 19.96
CA SER A 12 -11.36 0.05 19.60
C SER A 12 -12.02 -0.32 18.26
N LYS A 13 -13.34 -0.50 18.27
CA LYS A 13 -14.14 -0.76 17.07
C LYS A 13 -14.20 0.47 16.14
N GLY A 14 -14.36 1.66 16.71
CA GLY A 14 -14.44 2.91 15.93
C GLY A 14 -13.13 3.19 15.19
N TYR A 15 -12.00 3.02 15.88
CA TYR A 15 -10.69 3.17 15.25
C TYR A 15 -10.46 2.16 14.13
N SER A 16 -10.86 0.90 14.35
CA SER A 16 -10.76 -0.14 13.30
C SER A 16 -11.64 0.13 12.09
N LEU A 17 -12.82 0.74 12.29
CA LEU A 17 -13.70 1.15 11.20
C LEU A 17 -13.12 2.32 10.41
N LEU A 18 -12.51 3.29 11.11
CA LEU A 18 -11.79 4.39 10.45
C LEU A 18 -10.66 3.85 9.56
N LEU A 19 -9.83 2.94 10.09
CA LEU A 19 -8.76 2.31 9.32
C LEU A 19 -9.28 1.56 8.08
N LEU A 20 -10.41 0.85 8.21
CA LEU A 20 -11.06 0.19 7.08
C LEU A 20 -11.51 1.21 6.02
N ALA A 21 -12.16 2.30 6.43
CA ALA A 21 -12.62 3.34 5.52
C ALA A 21 -11.43 4.01 4.79
N LEU A 22 -10.34 4.32 5.50
CA LEU A 22 -9.12 4.88 4.91
C LEU A 22 -8.48 3.91 3.91
N ARG A 23 -8.43 2.60 4.23
CA ARG A 23 -7.91 1.57 3.33
C ARG A 23 -8.71 1.50 2.03
N ILE A 24 -10.05 1.46 2.14
CA ILE A 24 -10.92 1.42 0.95
C ILE A 24 -10.73 2.70 0.14
N PHE A 25 -10.81 3.86 0.76
CA PHE A 25 -10.75 5.14 0.06
C PHE A 25 -9.41 5.34 -0.65
N PHE A 26 -8.29 5.32 0.09
CA PHE A 26 -6.97 5.57 -0.48
C PHE A 26 -6.48 4.43 -1.38
N GLY A 27 -6.86 3.19 -1.07
CA GLY A 27 -6.53 2.05 -1.92
C GLY A 27 -7.25 2.11 -3.27
N LEU A 28 -8.55 2.45 -3.30
CA LEU A 28 -9.28 2.63 -4.55
C LEU A 28 -8.73 3.80 -5.37
N MET A 29 -8.46 4.92 -4.72
CA MET A 29 -7.89 6.10 -5.39
C MET A 29 -6.55 5.77 -6.04
N LEU A 30 -5.65 5.07 -5.34
CA LEU A 30 -4.36 4.67 -5.92
C LEU A 30 -4.52 3.62 -7.03
N ALA A 31 -5.42 2.64 -6.84
CA ALA A 31 -5.73 1.66 -7.89
C ALA A 31 -6.24 2.32 -9.18
N MET A 32 -7.03 3.39 -9.09
CA MET A 32 -7.48 4.16 -10.25
C MET A 32 -6.33 4.80 -11.02
N HIS A 33 -5.27 5.27 -10.34
CA HIS A 33 -4.05 5.75 -11.01
C HIS A 33 -3.36 4.64 -11.79
N GLY A 34 -3.26 3.43 -11.23
CA GLY A 34 -2.72 2.26 -11.91
C GLY A 34 -3.57 1.81 -13.10
N ILE A 35 -4.90 1.80 -12.94
CA ILE A 35 -5.83 1.47 -14.03
C ILE A 35 -5.70 2.46 -15.19
N ASN A 36 -5.57 3.76 -14.92
CA ASN A 36 -5.34 4.76 -15.95
C ASN A 36 -4.02 4.53 -16.70
N LYS A 37 -2.94 4.16 -15.99
CA LYS A 37 -1.67 3.80 -16.64
C LYS A 37 -1.79 2.53 -17.49
N LEU A 38 -2.51 1.53 -17.00
CA LEU A 38 -2.77 0.30 -17.74
C LEU A 38 -3.60 0.55 -19.00
N ALA A 39 -4.62 1.40 -18.94
CA ALA A 39 -5.45 1.77 -20.07
C ALA A 39 -4.66 2.53 -21.16
N ASN A 40 -3.66 3.32 -20.76
CA ASN A 40 -2.80 4.10 -21.66
C ASN A 40 -1.42 3.43 -21.86
N TYR A 41 -1.33 2.11 -21.63
CA TYR A 41 -0.04 1.39 -21.65
C TYR A 41 0.76 1.58 -22.92
N THR A 42 0.11 1.47 -24.09
CA THR A 42 0.77 1.57 -25.40
C THR A 42 1.39 2.94 -25.67
N GLU A 43 0.84 3.99 -25.07
CA GLU A 43 1.37 5.36 -25.20
C GLU A 43 2.50 5.60 -24.19
N LEU A 44 2.38 5.04 -23.00
CA LEU A 44 3.31 5.26 -21.90
C LEU A 44 4.56 4.40 -21.97
N VAL A 45 4.49 3.21 -22.57
CA VAL A 45 5.55 2.19 -22.52
C VAL A 45 6.92 2.69 -23.01
N TYR A 46 6.95 3.62 -23.98
CA TYR A 46 8.19 4.15 -24.55
C TYR A 46 8.67 5.46 -23.91
N SER A 47 7.82 6.12 -23.13
CA SER A 47 8.09 7.45 -22.56
C SER A 47 7.99 7.51 -21.04
N PHE A 48 7.72 6.39 -20.38
CA PHE A 48 7.58 6.36 -18.93
C PHE A 48 8.92 6.65 -18.24
N PRO A 49 8.93 7.47 -17.17
CA PRO A 49 10.14 7.78 -16.42
C PRO A 49 10.83 6.53 -15.87
N ASP A 50 12.14 6.44 -16.08
CA ASP A 50 12.98 5.33 -15.62
C ASP A 50 14.17 5.83 -14.81
N PRO A 51 13.95 6.23 -13.55
CA PRO A 51 15.00 6.81 -12.71
C PRO A 51 16.10 5.81 -12.30
N PHE A 52 15.86 4.51 -12.43
CA PHE A 52 16.79 3.46 -12.02
C PHE A 52 17.49 2.72 -13.20
N GLY A 53 17.11 3.02 -14.43
CA GLY A 53 17.71 2.38 -15.61
C GLY A 53 17.24 0.94 -15.87
N PHE A 54 16.04 0.56 -15.37
CA PHE A 54 15.46 -0.78 -15.65
C PHE A 54 14.78 -0.88 -17.02
N GLY A 55 14.65 0.24 -17.72
CA GLY A 55 13.87 0.40 -18.93
C GLY A 55 12.46 0.92 -18.65
N SER A 56 11.97 1.78 -19.56
CA SER A 56 10.67 2.46 -19.45
C SER A 56 9.51 1.47 -19.25
N GLU A 57 9.51 0.38 -20.00
CA GLU A 57 8.50 -0.68 -19.90
C GLU A 57 8.49 -1.35 -18.52
N THR A 58 9.67 -1.77 -18.04
CA THR A 58 9.80 -2.43 -16.72
C THR A 58 9.36 -1.49 -15.60
N SER A 59 9.79 -0.24 -15.66
CA SER A 59 9.41 0.79 -14.66
C SER A 59 7.90 1.03 -14.66
N LEU A 60 7.26 1.10 -15.84
CA LEU A 60 5.81 1.22 -15.96
C LEU A 60 5.08 0.02 -15.36
N LEU A 61 5.53 -1.22 -15.67
CA LEU A 61 4.91 -2.44 -15.13
C LEU A 61 5.03 -2.54 -13.60
N LEU A 62 6.19 -2.18 -13.03
CA LEU A 62 6.39 -2.15 -11.58
C LEU A 62 5.47 -1.14 -10.90
N VAL A 63 5.29 0.03 -11.51
CA VAL A 63 4.36 1.05 -11.00
C VAL A 63 2.92 0.56 -11.08
N ILE A 64 2.48 -0.01 -12.21
CA ILE A 64 1.13 -0.58 -12.36
C ILE A 64 0.89 -1.69 -11.34
N PHE A 65 1.86 -2.59 -11.12
CA PHE A 65 1.77 -3.63 -10.10
C PHE A 65 1.60 -3.04 -8.70
N GLY A 66 2.39 -2.05 -8.33
CA GLY A 66 2.29 -1.40 -7.02
C GLY A 66 0.98 -0.63 -6.84
N GLU A 67 0.52 0.08 -7.87
CA GLU A 67 -0.71 0.88 -7.79
C GLU A 67 -1.99 0.04 -7.89
N ILE A 68 -2.00 -1.11 -8.56
CA ILE A 68 -3.17 -2.00 -8.65
C ILE A 68 -3.03 -3.17 -7.69
N GLY A 69 -2.01 -4.01 -7.88
CA GLY A 69 -1.86 -5.26 -7.14
C GLY A 69 -1.70 -5.05 -5.64
N CYS A 70 -0.77 -4.15 -5.27
CA CYS A 70 -0.55 -3.84 -3.84
C CYS A 70 -1.73 -3.08 -3.23
N SER A 71 -2.45 -2.23 -4.01
CA SER A 71 -3.65 -1.56 -3.51
C SER A 71 -4.78 -2.53 -3.20
N VAL A 72 -4.98 -3.58 -4.01
CA VAL A 72 -5.97 -4.64 -3.72
C VAL A 72 -5.61 -5.36 -2.42
N ALA A 73 -4.35 -5.76 -2.25
CA ALA A 73 -3.88 -6.40 -1.02
C ALA A 73 -4.04 -5.49 0.20
N PHE A 74 -3.74 -4.20 0.06
CA PHE A 74 -3.92 -3.16 1.07
C PHE A 74 -5.39 -2.98 1.47
N ILE A 75 -6.32 -2.90 0.50
CA ILE A 75 -7.77 -2.76 0.74
C ILE A 75 -8.29 -3.96 1.55
N ILE A 76 -7.95 -5.18 1.15
CA ILE A 76 -8.35 -6.43 1.83
C ILE A 76 -7.66 -6.55 3.18
N GLY A 77 -6.46 -5.97 3.33
CA GLY A 77 -5.61 -6.07 4.51
C GLY A 77 -4.95 -7.43 4.66
N ILE A 78 -4.49 -7.97 3.54
CA ILE A 78 -3.64 -9.16 3.49
C ILE A 78 -2.19 -8.73 3.24
N LEU A 79 -1.27 -9.27 4.05
CA LEU A 79 0.12 -8.86 4.05
C LEU A 79 0.25 -7.32 4.05
N TYR A 80 -0.56 -6.68 4.88
CA TYR A 80 -0.84 -5.24 4.87
C TYR A 80 0.42 -4.38 4.81
N ARG A 81 1.38 -4.64 5.72
CA ARG A 81 2.64 -3.88 5.74
C ARG A 81 3.53 -4.18 4.53
N LEU A 82 3.52 -5.43 4.08
CA LEU A 82 4.32 -5.84 2.93
C LEU A 82 3.79 -5.19 1.63
N SER A 83 2.47 -5.14 1.45
CA SER A 83 1.85 -4.48 0.29
C SER A 83 2.10 -2.98 0.26
N MET A 84 2.26 -2.34 1.42
CA MET A 84 2.52 -0.89 1.48
C MET A 84 3.96 -0.52 1.12
N ILE A 85 4.93 -1.43 1.26
CA ILE A 85 6.34 -1.13 0.94
C ILE A 85 6.50 -0.70 -0.53
N PRO A 86 6.03 -1.46 -1.54
CA PRO A 86 6.09 -1.00 -2.94
C PRO A 86 5.30 0.29 -3.18
N MET A 87 4.13 0.45 -2.55
CA MET A 87 3.29 1.65 -2.70
C MET A 87 4.03 2.90 -2.19
N ILE A 88 4.58 2.84 -0.98
CA ILE A 88 5.38 3.93 -0.38
C ILE A 88 6.63 4.22 -1.22
N PHE A 89 7.31 3.18 -1.71
CA PHE A 89 8.48 3.33 -2.55
C PHE A 89 8.16 4.06 -3.87
N ILE A 90 7.13 3.63 -4.59
CA ILE A 90 6.71 4.24 -5.86
C ILE A 90 6.31 5.70 -5.66
N LEU A 91 5.55 6.00 -4.61
CA LEU A 91 5.13 7.37 -4.29
C LEU A 91 6.32 8.24 -3.85
N GLY A 92 7.28 7.66 -3.12
CA GLY A 92 8.53 8.32 -2.79
C GLY A 92 9.35 8.67 -4.03
N VAL A 93 9.49 7.74 -4.97
CA VAL A 93 10.15 7.99 -6.25
C VAL A 93 9.40 9.07 -7.04
N ALA A 94 8.08 9.00 -7.13
CA ALA A 94 7.27 10.00 -7.81
C ALA A 94 7.50 11.39 -7.20
N PHE A 95 7.46 11.52 -5.87
CA PHE A 95 7.65 12.81 -5.21
C PHE A 95 9.08 13.33 -5.31
N PHE A 96 10.08 12.53 -4.90
CA PHE A 96 11.46 12.99 -4.78
C PHE A 96 12.22 13.03 -6.12
N HIS A 97 11.98 12.05 -7.01
CA HIS A 97 12.70 11.98 -8.29
C HIS A 97 11.97 12.69 -9.43
N ILE A 98 10.66 12.46 -9.57
CA ILE A 98 9.91 13.02 -10.71
C ILE A 98 9.54 14.48 -10.43
N HIS A 99 9.02 14.77 -9.23
CA HIS A 99 8.65 16.12 -8.83
C HIS A 99 9.74 16.87 -8.06
N GLN A 100 10.96 16.30 -7.93
CA GLN A 100 12.15 16.90 -7.29
C GLN A 100 11.89 17.44 -5.86
N GLY A 101 10.90 16.87 -5.15
CA GLY A 101 10.49 17.28 -3.81
C GLY A 101 9.68 18.59 -3.77
N ASP A 102 9.29 19.12 -4.93
CA ASP A 102 8.43 20.31 -5.01
C ASP A 102 6.98 19.92 -4.68
N ILE A 103 6.48 20.44 -3.55
CA ILE A 103 5.12 20.18 -3.08
C ILE A 103 4.08 20.76 -4.05
N ALA A 104 4.35 21.88 -4.70
CA ALA A 104 3.39 22.50 -5.61
C ALA A 104 3.12 21.63 -6.86
N GLN A 105 4.16 20.92 -7.34
CA GLN A 105 4.05 20.03 -8.49
C GLN A 105 3.70 18.59 -8.11
N GLY A 106 4.17 18.13 -6.95
CA GLY A 106 4.01 16.77 -6.45
C GLY A 106 3.02 16.62 -5.30
N GLU A 107 2.07 17.57 -5.12
CA GLU A 107 1.14 17.61 -3.98
C GLU A 107 0.42 16.26 -3.78
N LEU A 108 -0.08 15.68 -4.86
CA LEU A 108 -0.81 14.42 -4.81
C LEU A 108 0.10 13.25 -4.38
N ALA A 109 1.30 13.15 -4.93
CA ALA A 109 2.27 12.11 -4.56
C ALA A 109 2.71 12.26 -3.10
N PHE A 110 2.95 13.50 -2.65
CA PHE A 110 3.29 13.81 -1.27
C PHE A 110 2.15 13.43 -0.30
N LEU A 111 0.91 13.79 -0.63
CA LEU A 111 -0.26 13.48 0.20
C LEU A 111 -0.43 11.97 0.37
N TYR A 112 -0.40 11.21 -0.73
CA TYR A 112 -0.47 9.75 -0.67
C TYR A 112 0.68 9.14 0.12
N LEU A 113 1.91 9.60 -0.14
CA LEU A 113 3.10 9.15 0.58
C LEU A 113 2.94 9.34 2.10
N ALA A 114 2.54 10.54 2.52
CA ALA A 114 2.32 10.84 3.94
C ALA A 114 1.24 9.94 4.55
N VAL A 115 0.09 9.79 3.89
CA VAL A 115 -1.01 8.95 4.36
C VAL A 115 -0.58 7.50 4.48
N PHE A 116 0.09 6.92 3.47
CA PHE A 116 0.52 5.53 3.53
C PHE A 116 1.62 5.29 4.58
N VAL A 117 2.52 6.24 4.77
CA VAL A 117 3.52 6.17 5.87
C VAL A 117 2.81 6.14 7.24
N PHE A 118 1.84 7.03 7.49
CA PHE A 118 1.06 6.99 8.74
C PHE A 118 0.27 5.69 8.90
N MET A 119 -0.37 5.23 7.85
CA MET A 119 -1.14 3.99 7.88
C MET A 119 -0.25 2.76 8.09
N PHE A 120 0.98 2.75 7.59
CA PHE A 120 1.94 1.67 7.79
C PHE A 120 2.21 1.41 9.29
N PHE A 121 2.34 2.47 10.08
CA PHE A 121 2.52 2.36 11.53
C PHE A 121 1.22 2.06 12.27
N SER A 122 0.08 2.53 11.78
CA SER A 122 -1.24 2.32 12.41
C SER A 122 -1.70 0.86 12.38
N GLY A 123 -1.23 0.08 11.40
CA GLY A 123 -1.64 -1.32 11.19
C GLY A 123 -2.99 -1.46 10.47
N PRO A 124 -3.41 -2.71 10.15
CA PRO A 124 -4.56 -2.98 9.29
C PRO A 124 -5.94 -2.80 9.96
N GLY A 125 -6.00 -2.77 11.29
CA GLY A 125 -7.26 -2.76 12.05
C GLY A 125 -7.91 -4.15 12.17
N LYS A 126 -9.02 -4.25 12.93
CA LYS A 126 -9.73 -5.52 13.16
C LYS A 126 -10.37 -6.11 11.90
N TYR A 127 -10.78 -5.24 10.99
CA TYR A 127 -11.48 -5.64 9.75
C TYR A 127 -10.49 -5.87 8.62
N SER A 128 -9.59 -6.87 8.81
CA SER A 128 -8.53 -7.24 7.86
C SER A 128 -8.30 -8.74 7.89
N VAL A 129 -7.79 -9.28 6.79
CA VAL A 129 -7.37 -10.69 6.73
C VAL A 129 -6.23 -10.96 7.71
N ASP A 130 -5.29 -10.05 7.84
CA ASP A 130 -4.16 -10.16 8.78
C ASP A 130 -4.64 -10.27 10.24
N ALA A 131 -5.70 -9.56 10.63
CA ALA A 131 -6.28 -9.66 11.98
C ALA A 131 -6.93 -11.04 12.22
N THR A 132 -7.53 -11.62 11.19
CA THR A 132 -8.09 -12.98 11.26
C THR A 132 -6.98 -14.01 11.41
N ILE A 133 -5.91 -13.89 10.62
CA ILE A 133 -4.72 -14.75 10.69
C ILE A 133 -4.06 -14.64 12.07
N TYR A 134 -3.92 -13.41 12.59
CA TYR A 134 -3.40 -13.17 13.95
C TYR A 134 -4.20 -13.96 15.01
N GLY A 135 -5.54 -13.91 14.93
CA GLY A 135 -6.42 -14.62 15.84
C GLY A 135 -6.26 -16.15 15.77
N TYR A 136 -6.06 -16.71 14.58
CA TYR A 136 -5.79 -18.13 14.41
C TYR A 136 -4.46 -18.56 15.02
N ILE A 137 -3.37 -17.85 14.73
CA ILE A 137 -2.03 -18.17 15.23
C ILE A 137 -2.02 -18.17 16.76
N HIS A 138 -2.59 -17.16 17.41
CA HIS A 138 -2.54 -17.04 18.87
C HIS A 138 -3.59 -17.87 19.62
N ARG A 139 -4.54 -18.49 18.93
CA ARG A 139 -5.47 -19.44 19.53
C ARG A 139 -4.76 -20.78 19.80
N TYR A 140 -3.90 -21.22 18.91
CA TYR A 140 -3.14 -22.46 19.09
C TYR A 140 -2.06 -22.35 20.16
N ASP A 141 -1.42 -21.18 20.31
CA ASP A 141 -0.41 -20.94 21.36
C ASP A 141 -1.00 -21.06 22.79
N THR A 142 -2.31 -20.86 22.96
CA THR A 142 -3.00 -21.00 24.28
C THR A 142 -3.52 -22.42 24.55
N GLU A 143 -3.65 -23.29 23.57
CA GLU A 143 -4.07 -24.69 23.75
C GLU A 143 -2.90 -25.62 24.07
N ASP A 144 -1.66 -25.23 23.75
CA ASP A 144 -0.45 -26.01 24.02
C ASP A 144 0.13 -25.75 25.45
N GLU A 145 -0.45 -24.86 26.27
CA GLU A 145 -0.04 -24.58 27.64
C GLU A 145 -0.83 -25.38 28.73
N PHE A 146 -1.67 -26.32 28.35
CA PHE A 146 -2.42 -27.23 29.23
C PHE A 146 -2.08 -28.70 28.89
#